data_c9a65fe9f2ad9f7305a2454dd3d31a82
#
_entry.id   c9a65fe9f2ad9f7305a2454dd3d31a82
#
_cell.length_a   1.000
_cell.length_b   1.000
_cell.length_c   1.000
_cell.angle_alpha   90.00
_cell.angle_beta   90.00
_cell.angle_gamma   90.00
#
_symmetry.space_group_name_H-M   'P 1'
#
loop_
_entity.id
_entity.type
_entity.pdbx_description
1 polymer ?
#
loop_
_entity_poly.entity_id
_entity_poly.type
_entity_poly.pdbx_seq_one_letter_code
_entity_poly.pdbx_strand_id
1 'polypeptide(L)'
;TGGCPEDCHFCAQSGVFESPVRSAWIDIPAVVESAKHTAKTGAAEFCLVAAVRGPDKKLMSQLKAAVEAIRAEVDIHIACSLGMLTDEQADELAAMGIHRYNHNLETARSYFLNVVTSHTWEVRRATLERVRSRGIKLCCGGIIGLGESIEQRAEFATQLAELGPTEVPINFLNPRPGTPFENLPLVSMEDALRTVAAFRFALPKSTIRF
;
A
#
# COMPACT_ATOMS: atom_id res chain seq x y z
N THR A 1 -4.95 11.12 -6.63
CA THR A 1 -5.50 10.19 -5.62
C THR A 1 -6.84 10.69 -5.13
N GLY A 2 -7.67 9.81 -4.52
CA GLY A 2 -9.06 10.08 -4.14
C GLY A 2 -10.07 9.53 -5.14
N GLY A 3 -11.32 9.31 -4.68
CA GLY A 3 -12.38 8.71 -5.49
C GLY A 3 -12.22 7.22 -5.76
N CYS A 4 -11.47 6.50 -4.91
CA CYS A 4 -11.33 5.05 -4.98
C CYS A 4 -12.70 4.38 -4.80
N PRO A 5 -13.07 3.38 -5.63
CA PRO A 5 -14.38 2.71 -5.53
C PRO A 5 -14.48 1.71 -4.37
N GLU A 6 -13.39 1.51 -3.62
CA GLU A 6 -13.35 0.59 -2.48
C GLU A 6 -13.86 1.23 -1.19
N ASP A 7 -14.43 0.42 -0.31
CA ASP A 7 -15.07 0.82 0.94
C ASP A 7 -14.20 0.64 2.19
N CYS A 8 -12.89 0.70 2.06
CA CYS A 8 -11.99 0.57 3.23
C CYS A 8 -12.37 1.59 4.32
N HIS A 9 -12.88 1.13 5.45
CA HIS A 9 -13.53 1.93 6.51
C HIS A 9 -12.63 2.99 7.16
N PHE A 10 -11.32 2.88 7.03
CA PHE A 10 -10.34 3.86 7.52
C PHE A 10 -9.95 4.91 6.47
N CYS A 11 -10.34 4.72 5.19
CA CYS A 11 -9.69 5.40 4.08
C CYS A 11 -10.45 6.65 3.64
N ALA A 12 -9.87 7.83 3.88
CA ALA A 12 -10.41 9.09 3.40
C ALA A 12 -10.33 9.28 1.87
N GLN A 13 -9.66 8.39 1.14
CA GLN A 13 -9.61 8.43 -0.33
C GLN A 13 -10.72 7.61 -0.99
N SER A 14 -11.52 6.88 -0.20
CA SER A 14 -12.70 6.19 -0.69
C SER A 14 -13.71 7.19 -1.27
N GLY A 15 -14.22 6.90 -2.46
CA GLY A 15 -15.32 7.65 -3.05
C GLY A 15 -16.70 7.21 -2.57
N VAL A 16 -16.74 6.18 -1.70
CA VAL A 16 -17.97 5.63 -1.10
C VAL A 16 -18.42 6.46 0.10
N PHE A 17 -17.47 7.11 0.80
CA PHE A 17 -17.71 7.87 2.02
C PHE A 17 -17.70 9.39 1.79
N GLU A 18 -18.28 10.14 2.72
CA GLU A 18 -18.33 11.62 2.69
C GLU A 18 -16.99 12.24 3.13
N SER A 19 -15.90 11.86 2.47
CA SER A 19 -14.58 12.41 2.73
C SER A 19 -14.34 13.71 1.97
N PRO A 20 -13.59 14.69 2.56
CA PRO A 20 -13.21 15.93 1.87
C PRO A 20 -12.13 15.73 0.79
N VAL A 21 -11.52 14.55 0.71
CA VAL A 21 -10.45 14.27 -0.26
C VAL A 21 -11.01 14.25 -1.68
N ARG A 22 -10.36 14.98 -2.58
CA ARG A 22 -10.72 15.07 -3.99
C ARG A 22 -9.72 14.36 -4.86
N SER A 23 -10.19 13.77 -5.96
CA SER A 23 -9.33 13.17 -6.98
C SER A 23 -8.47 14.25 -7.64
N ALA A 24 -7.17 13.97 -7.77
CA ALA A 24 -6.23 14.81 -8.50
C ALA A 24 -5.35 13.94 -9.39
N TRP A 25 -5.15 14.39 -10.61
CA TRP A 25 -4.20 13.82 -11.56
C TRP A 25 -2.99 14.75 -11.67
N ILE A 26 -1.80 14.16 -11.66
CA ILE A 26 -0.55 14.90 -11.85
C ILE A 26 -0.01 14.53 -13.24
N ASP A 27 0.35 15.52 -14.05
CA ASP A 27 0.91 15.29 -15.37
C ASP A 27 2.36 14.77 -15.31
N ILE A 28 2.84 14.21 -16.41
CA ILE A 28 4.17 13.58 -16.47
C ILE A 28 5.30 14.57 -16.15
N PRO A 29 5.33 15.81 -16.67
CA PRO A 29 6.36 16.78 -16.29
C PRO A 29 6.43 17.04 -14.79
N ALA A 30 5.28 17.22 -14.11
CA ALA A 30 5.24 17.41 -12.67
C ALA A 30 5.67 16.16 -11.88
N VAL A 31 5.35 14.96 -12.40
CA VAL A 31 5.84 13.69 -11.83
C VAL A 31 7.36 13.59 -11.92
N VAL A 32 7.97 13.94 -13.06
CA VAL A 32 9.42 13.92 -13.25
C VAL A 32 10.11 14.92 -12.30
N GLU A 33 9.59 16.15 -12.20
CA GLU A 33 10.14 17.14 -11.25
C GLU A 33 10.02 16.69 -9.80
N SER A 34 8.92 16.02 -9.43
CA SER A 34 8.76 15.42 -8.10
C SER A 34 9.77 14.30 -7.86
N ALA A 35 10.06 13.46 -8.85
CA ALA A 35 11.09 12.42 -8.76
C ALA A 35 12.49 13.02 -8.59
N LYS A 36 12.83 14.08 -9.35
CA LYS A 36 14.09 14.82 -9.20
C LYS A 36 14.25 15.41 -7.80
N HIS A 37 13.18 16.03 -7.30
CA HIS A 37 13.19 16.57 -5.95
C HIS A 37 13.41 15.48 -4.91
N THR A 38 12.70 14.35 -5.03
CA THR A 38 12.86 13.20 -4.15
C THR A 38 14.30 12.66 -4.17
N ALA A 39 14.88 12.49 -5.35
CA ALA A 39 16.27 12.02 -5.47
C ALA A 39 17.27 12.97 -4.78
N LYS A 40 17.08 14.28 -4.87
CA LYS A 40 17.91 15.28 -4.18
C LYS A 40 17.87 15.20 -2.66
N THR A 41 16.82 14.64 -2.07
CA THR A 41 16.74 14.40 -0.62
C THR A 41 17.55 13.19 -0.15
N GLY A 42 18.15 12.42 -1.06
CA GLY A 42 18.84 11.16 -0.78
C GLY A 42 17.91 9.95 -0.66
N ALA A 43 16.63 10.09 -1.01
CA ALA A 43 15.70 8.96 -1.04
C ALA A 43 16.09 7.98 -2.16
N ALA A 44 16.08 6.69 -1.84
CA ALA A 44 16.45 5.62 -2.77
C ALA A 44 15.32 5.22 -3.73
N GLU A 45 14.08 5.63 -3.44
CA GLU A 45 12.90 5.17 -4.17
C GLU A 45 11.84 6.26 -4.29
N PHE A 46 11.19 6.33 -5.46
CA PHE A 46 10.04 7.18 -5.75
C PHE A 46 8.81 6.32 -6.03
N CYS A 47 7.68 6.62 -5.39
CA CYS A 47 6.47 5.80 -5.50
C CYS A 47 5.38 6.49 -6.35
N LEU A 48 4.92 5.80 -7.41
CA LEU A 48 3.78 6.19 -8.23
C LEU A 48 2.51 5.56 -7.64
N VAL A 49 1.57 6.40 -7.21
CA VAL A 49 0.36 5.98 -6.49
C VAL A 49 -0.90 6.40 -7.24
N ALA A 50 -1.83 5.46 -7.43
CA ALA A 50 -3.18 5.75 -7.87
C ALA A 50 -4.21 5.12 -6.91
N ALA A 51 -5.21 5.91 -6.52
CA ALA A 51 -6.32 5.45 -5.68
C ALA A 51 -7.39 4.79 -6.55
N VAL A 52 -7.17 3.54 -6.90
CA VAL A 52 -8.03 2.73 -7.79
C VAL A 52 -8.17 1.32 -7.22
N ARG A 53 -9.23 0.62 -7.64
CA ARG A 53 -9.37 -0.81 -7.34
C ARG A 53 -8.25 -1.64 -8.00
N GLY A 54 -7.95 -1.33 -9.25
CA GLY A 54 -6.89 -1.88 -10.07
C GLY A 54 -6.71 -1.02 -11.31
N PRO A 55 -5.53 -1.00 -11.94
CA PRO A 55 -5.28 -0.14 -13.08
C PRO A 55 -6.01 -0.65 -14.33
N ASP A 56 -6.63 0.26 -15.07
CA ASP A 56 -7.12 0.00 -16.42
C ASP A 56 -5.99 0.15 -17.46
N LYS A 57 -6.28 -0.15 -18.72
CA LYS A 57 -5.30 -0.05 -19.83
C LYS A 57 -4.78 1.38 -20.00
N LYS A 58 -5.62 2.39 -19.76
CA LYS A 58 -5.22 3.79 -19.87
C LYS A 58 -4.22 4.15 -18.78
N LEU A 59 -4.49 3.78 -17.53
CA LEU A 59 -3.59 4.01 -16.40
C LEU A 59 -2.27 3.27 -16.57
N MET A 60 -2.27 2.02 -17.07
CA MET A 60 -1.06 1.27 -17.37
C MET A 60 -0.20 1.95 -18.45
N SER A 61 -0.82 2.46 -19.52
CA SER A 61 -0.11 3.23 -20.56
C SER A 61 0.49 4.53 -20.00
N GLN A 62 -0.25 5.26 -19.17
CA GLN A 62 0.23 6.48 -18.52
C GLN A 62 1.35 6.20 -17.52
N LEU A 63 1.24 5.11 -16.76
CA LEU A 63 2.31 4.65 -15.88
C LEU A 63 3.59 4.36 -16.65
N LYS A 64 3.50 3.62 -17.76
CA LYS A 64 4.65 3.31 -18.61
C LYS A 64 5.34 4.59 -19.09
N ALA A 65 4.59 5.54 -19.63
CA ALA A 65 5.12 6.82 -20.07
C ALA A 65 5.79 7.61 -18.93
N ALA A 66 5.20 7.61 -17.73
CA ALA A 66 5.80 8.25 -16.55
C ALA A 66 7.10 7.57 -16.11
N VAL A 67 7.14 6.23 -16.09
CA VAL A 67 8.35 5.45 -15.76
C VAL A 67 9.48 5.73 -16.74
N GLU A 68 9.19 5.74 -18.06
CA GLU A 68 10.15 6.04 -19.10
C GLU A 68 10.69 7.47 -18.96
N ALA A 69 9.81 8.46 -18.71
CA ALA A 69 10.21 9.85 -18.52
C ALA A 69 11.07 10.05 -17.26
N ILE A 70 10.72 9.43 -16.13
CA ILE A 70 11.53 9.50 -14.91
C ILE A 70 12.92 8.92 -15.17
N ARG A 71 13.02 7.74 -15.76
CA ARG A 71 14.30 7.07 -16.01
C ARG A 71 15.23 7.78 -16.98
N ALA A 72 14.67 8.57 -17.89
CA ALA A 72 15.45 9.39 -18.81
C ALA A 72 16.21 10.51 -18.08
N GLU A 73 15.75 10.93 -16.89
CA GLU A 73 16.25 12.12 -16.22
C GLU A 73 16.74 11.88 -14.78
N VAL A 74 16.33 10.76 -14.13
CA VAL A 74 16.57 10.53 -12.71
C VAL A 74 16.99 9.08 -12.46
N ASP A 75 18.12 8.90 -11.79
CA ASP A 75 18.55 7.59 -11.28
C ASP A 75 17.95 7.36 -9.89
N ILE A 76 16.76 6.76 -9.85
CA ILE A 76 16.04 6.42 -8.64
C ILE A 76 15.22 5.14 -8.87
N HIS A 77 15.10 4.29 -7.85
CA HIS A 77 14.19 3.16 -7.93
C HIS A 77 12.74 3.62 -7.99
N ILE A 78 11.92 2.92 -8.77
CA ILE A 78 10.50 3.23 -8.91
C ILE A 78 9.68 2.14 -8.24
N ALA A 79 8.83 2.54 -7.31
CA ALA A 79 7.78 1.72 -6.72
C ALA A 79 6.40 2.11 -7.26
N CYS A 80 5.44 1.21 -7.14
CA CYS A 80 4.04 1.46 -7.52
C CYS A 80 3.06 1.02 -6.43
N SER A 81 1.92 1.74 -6.36
CA SER A 81 0.75 1.38 -5.57
C SER A 81 -0.50 1.64 -6.41
N LEU A 82 -1.06 0.60 -7.03
CA LEU A 82 -2.11 0.69 -8.07
C LEU A 82 -3.31 -0.21 -7.77
N GLY A 83 -3.48 -0.66 -6.52
CA GLY A 83 -4.55 -1.59 -6.16
C GLY A 83 -4.26 -3.04 -6.56
N MET A 84 -5.31 -3.78 -6.95
CA MET A 84 -5.24 -5.20 -7.29
C MET A 84 -4.81 -5.38 -8.75
N LEU A 85 -3.95 -6.37 -9.01
CA LEU A 85 -3.37 -6.62 -10.34
C LEU A 85 -3.85 -7.96 -10.92
N THR A 86 -4.00 -8.01 -12.23
CA THR A 86 -4.04 -9.26 -13.00
C THR A 86 -2.62 -9.80 -13.22
N ASP A 87 -2.51 -11.02 -13.76
CA ASP A 87 -1.21 -11.60 -14.12
C ASP A 87 -0.52 -10.79 -15.22
N GLU A 88 -1.26 -10.37 -16.25
CA GLU A 88 -0.76 -9.55 -17.35
C GLU A 88 -0.22 -8.19 -16.87
N GLN A 89 -0.94 -7.54 -15.94
CA GLN A 89 -0.50 -6.27 -15.35
C GLN A 89 0.77 -6.43 -14.51
N ALA A 90 0.89 -7.53 -13.78
CA ALA A 90 2.11 -7.83 -13.04
C ALA A 90 3.30 -8.12 -13.97
N ASP A 91 3.08 -8.79 -15.12
CA ASP A 91 4.07 -8.98 -16.17
C ASP A 91 4.52 -7.64 -16.79
N GLU A 92 3.57 -6.75 -17.07
CA GLU A 92 3.88 -5.41 -17.56
C GLU A 92 4.72 -4.59 -16.55
N LEU A 93 4.40 -4.64 -15.26
CA LEU A 93 5.18 -3.96 -14.21
C LEU A 93 6.61 -4.52 -14.12
N ALA A 94 6.77 -5.83 -14.21
CA ALA A 94 8.08 -6.46 -14.24
C ALA A 94 8.88 -6.04 -15.47
N ALA A 95 8.25 -6.02 -16.66
CA ALA A 95 8.86 -5.56 -17.91
C ALA A 95 9.26 -4.06 -17.87
N MET A 96 8.46 -3.22 -17.16
CA MET A 96 8.84 -1.84 -16.88
C MET A 96 10.00 -1.76 -15.87
N GLY A 97 10.41 -2.85 -15.22
CA GLY A 97 11.46 -2.90 -14.19
C GLY A 97 11.04 -2.19 -12.90
N ILE A 98 9.79 -2.24 -12.53
CA ILE A 98 9.34 -1.72 -11.24
C ILE A 98 10.08 -2.47 -10.11
N HIS A 99 10.72 -1.71 -9.23
CA HIS A 99 11.55 -2.25 -8.17
C HIS A 99 10.73 -2.85 -7.03
N ARG A 100 9.61 -2.19 -6.66
CA ARG A 100 8.77 -2.57 -5.53
C ARG A 100 7.30 -2.29 -5.80
N TYR A 101 6.43 -3.13 -5.27
CA TYR A 101 4.99 -2.93 -5.27
C TYR A 101 4.45 -2.79 -3.86
N ASN A 102 3.73 -1.71 -3.61
CA ASN A 102 3.13 -1.40 -2.32
C ASN A 102 1.65 -1.82 -2.35
N HIS A 103 1.33 -2.84 -1.58
CA HIS A 103 -0.03 -3.33 -1.44
C HIS A 103 -0.22 -3.99 -0.07
N ASN A 104 -0.98 -3.35 0.79
CA ASN A 104 -1.19 -3.83 2.15
C ASN A 104 -2.24 -4.94 2.22
N LEU A 105 -2.11 -5.85 3.18
CA LEU A 105 -3.19 -6.73 3.63
C LEU A 105 -4.15 -6.02 4.58
N GLU A 106 -3.75 -4.90 5.14
CA GLU A 106 -4.42 -3.98 6.07
C GLU A 106 -4.60 -4.55 7.47
N THR A 107 -5.08 -5.78 7.61
CA THR A 107 -5.31 -6.45 8.90
C THR A 107 -5.28 -7.98 8.74
N ALA A 108 -5.47 -8.73 9.83
CA ALA A 108 -5.62 -10.17 9.80
C ALA A 108 -6.78 -10.64 8.92
N ARG A 109 -6.62 -11.81 8.31
CA ARG A 109 -7.67 -12.42 7.48
C ARG A 109 -8.99 -12.57 8.26
N SER A 110 -8.92 -13.03 9.52
CA SER A 110 -10.09 -13.24 10.36
C SER A 110 -10.85 -11.95 10.69
N TYR A 111 -10.19 -10.78 10.62
CA TYR A 111 -10.78 -9.48 10.91
C TYR A 111 -11.12 -8.66 9.66
N PHE A 112 -10.67 -9.07 8.49
CA PHE A 112 -10.67 -8.27 7.26
C PHE A 112 -12.05 -7.75 6.87
N LEU A 113 -13.10 -8.57 6.98
CA LEU A 113 -14.48 -8.18 6.60
C LEU A 113 -15.10 -7.10 7.51
N ASN A 114 -14.51 -6.84 8.69
CA ASN A 114 -14.90 -5.70 9.52
C ASN A 114 -14.31 -4.37 9.01
N VAL A 115 -13.31 -4.45 8.14
CA VAL A 115 -12.55 -3.29 7.64
C VAL A 115 -12.87 -2.99 6.18
N VAL A 116 -13.10 -4.02 5.35
CA VAL A 116 -13.37 -3.89 3.92
C VAL A 116 -14.40 -4.93 3.51
N THR A 117 -15.42 -4.53 2.75
CA THR A 117 -16.45 -5.44 2.23
C THR A 117 -16.48 -5.51 0.70
N SER A 118 -15.91 -4.54 0.01
CA SER A 118 -15.88 -4.44 -1.46
C SER A 118 -14.98 -5.47 -2.15
N HIS A 119 -14.06 -6.10 -1.41
CA HIS A 119 -13.19 -7.19 -1.88
C HIS A 119 -12.71 -8.04 -0.69
N THR A 120 -12.07 -9.19 -0.97
CA THR A 120 -11.62 -10.12 0.07
C THR A 120 -10.13 -9.98 0.36
N TRP A 121 -9.70 -10.50 1.50
CA TRP A 121 -8.30 -10.60 1.89
C TRP A 121 -7.49 -11.45 0.89
N GLU A 122 -8.09 -12.52 0.37
CA GLU A 122 -7.47 -13.43 -0.60
C GLU A 122 -7.12 -12.72 -1.91
N VAL A 123 -7.96 -11.80 -2.37
CA VAL A 123 -7.69 -11.01 -3.59
C VAL A 123 -6.46 -10.14 -3.41
N ARG A 124 -6.29 -9.53 -2.23
CA ARG A 124 -5.07 -8.77 -1.89
C ARG A 124 -3.85 -9.67 -1.86
N ARG A 125 -3.93 -10.79 -1.15
CA ARG A 125 -2.84 -11.77 -1.07
C ARG A 125 -2.44 -12.29 -2.46
N ALA A 126 -3.41 -12.63 -3.30
CA ALA A 126 -3.15 -13.08 -4.67
C ALA A 126 -2.39 -12.03 -5.50
N THR A 127 -2.70 -10.75 -5.35
CA THR A 127 -1.94 -9.66 -6.00
C THR A 127 -0.48 -9.67 -5.55
N LEU A 128 -0.22 -9.79 -4.25
CA LEU A 128 1.14 -9.84 -3.70
C LEU A 128 1.92 -11.06 -4.19
N GLU A 129 1.27 -12.22 -4.28
CA GLU A 129 1.89 -13.45 -4.79
C GLU A 129 2.23 -13.34 -6.28
N ARG A 130 1.36 -12.72 -7.10
CA ARG A 130 1.64 -12.42 -8.53
C ARG A 130 2.86 -11.54 -8.68
N VAL A 131 2.94 -10.47 -7.92
CA VAL A 131 4.05 -9.52 -7.95
C VAL A 131 5.36 -10.19 -7.51
N ARG A 132 5.32 -10.96 -6.41
CA ARG A 132 6.48 -11.68 -5.89
C ARG A 132 7.02 -12.71 -6.87
N SER A 133 6.15 -13.46 -7.54
CA SER A 133 6.57 -14.49 -8.52
C SER A 133 7.30 -13.93 -9.74
N ARG A 134 7.19 -12.62 -9.96
CA ARG A 134 7.89 -11.87 -11.03
C ARG A 134 9.16 -11.15 -10.54
N GLY A 135 9.58 -11.42 -9.31
CA GLY A 135 10.81 -10.85 -8.73
C GLY A 135 10.70 -9.40 -8.27
N ILE A 136 9.51 -8.81 -8.32
CA ILE A 136 9.26 -7.46 -7.78
C ILE A 136 9.22 -7.54 -6.26
N LYS A 137 9.95 -6.66 -5.57
CA LYS A 137 9.96 -6.61 -4.10
C LYS A 137 8.59 -6.21 -3.56
N LEU A 138 8.24 -6.72 -2.39
CA LEU A 138 6.99 -6.39 -1.72
C LEU A 138 7.18 -5.38 -0.61
N CYS A 139 6.33 -4.36 -0.57
CA CYS A 139 6.02 -3.58 0.61
C CYS A 139 4.57 -3.92 0.99
N CYS A 140 4.40 -4.63 2.10
CA CYS A 140 3.11 -5.10 2.56
C CYS A 140 3.02 -5.07 4.07
N GLY A 141 2.02 -4.39 4.57
CA GLY A 141 1.70 -4.26 5.99
C GLY A 141 0.24 -3.93 6.18
N GLY A 142 -0.06 -3.07 7.14
CA GLY A 142 -1.43 -2.69 7.43
C GLY A 142 -1.55 -1.64 8.52
N ILE A 143 -2.72 -1.58 9.14
CA ILE A 143 -3.08 -0.60 10.15
C ILE A 143 -3.47 -1.31 11.44
N ILE A 144 -2.93 -0.85 12.55
CA ILE A 144 -3.26 -1.29 13.91
C ILE A 144 -4.22 -0.29 14.54
N GLY A 145 -5.18 -0.80 15.33
CA GLY A 145 -6.18 0.03 15.99
C GLY A 145 -7.49 0.16 15.21
N LEU A 146 -7.74 -0.77 14.27
CA LEU A 146 -9.00 -0.86 13.51
C LEU A 146 -10.12 -1.53 14.31
N GLY A 147 -9.85 -1.96 15.58
CA GLY A 147 -10.76 -2.71 16.44
C GLY A 147 -10.41 -4.20 16.56
N GLU A 148 -9.31 -4.63 15.96
CA GLU A 148 -8.79 -6.00 16.00
C GLU A 148 -8.30 -6.38 17.42
N SER A 149 -8.37 -7.67 17.76
CA SER A 149 -7.83 -8.22 19.00
C SER A 149 -6.30 -8.44 18.92
N ILE A 150 -5.65 -8.71 20.07
CA ILE A 150 -4.23 -9.04 20.13
C ILE A 150 -3.93 -10.34 19.37
N GLU A 151 -4.83 -11.33 19.45
CA GLU A 151 -4.70 -12.59 18.72
C GLU A 151 -4.75 -12.35 17.20
N GLN A 152 -5.62 -11.44 16.76
CA GLN A 152 -5.70 -11.03 15.36
C GLN A 152 -4.45 -10.28 14.91
N ARG A 153 -3.81 -9.47 15.77
CA ARG A 153 -2.51 -8.87 15.45
C ARG A 153 -1.42 -9.93 15.32
N ALA A 154 -1.43 -10.97 16.17
CA ALA A 154 -0.50 -12.10 16.07
C ALA A 154 -0.73 -12.91 14.79
N GLU A 155 -1.99 -13.18 14.43
CA GLU A 155 -2.38 -13.79 13.15
C GLU A 155 -1.84 -12.96 11.98
N PHE A 156 -2.03 -11.65 12.00
CA PHE A 156 -1.56 -10.74 10.95
C PHE A 156 -0.03 -10.76 10.80
N ALA A 157 0.70 -10.72 11.91
CA ALA A 157 2.17 -10.83 11.89
C ALA A 157 2.64 -12.15 11.28
N THR A 158 1.95 -13.26 11.59
CA THR A 158 2.23 -14.59 11.02
C THR A 158 1.97 -14.61 9.51
N GLN A 159 0.84 -14.08 9.08
CA GLN A 159 0.47 -13.99 7.65
C GLN A 159 1.47 -13.15 6.83
N LEU A 160 1.99 -12.07 7.42
CA LEU A 160 3.06 -11.29 6.81
C LEU A 160 4.38 -12.05 6.76
N ALA A 161 4.72 -12.81 7.83
CA ALA A 161 5.93 -13.63 7.85
C ALA A 161 5.92 -14.72 6.77
N GLU A 162 4.77 -15.37 6.53
CA GLU A 162 4.58 -16.34 5.44
C GLU A 162 4.75 -15.71 4.05
N LEU A 163 4.27 -14.48 3.89
CA LEU A 163 4.38 -13.73 2.64
C LEU A 163 5.82 -13.26 2.39
N GLY A 164 6.57 -12.92 3.44
CA GLY A 164 7.97 -12.51 3.38
C GLY A 164 8.23 -11.19 2.65
N PRO A 165 7.51 -10.10 2.94
CA PRO A 165 7.75 -8.81 2.31
C PRO A 165 9.11 -8.24 2.75
N THR A 166 9.74 -7.47 1.85
CA THR A 166 11.00 -6.77 2.18
C THR A 166 10.77 -5.59 3.13
N GLU A 167 9.62 -4.95 3.02
CA GLU A 167 9.20 -3.86 3.89
C GLU A 167 7.79 -4.09 4.43
N VAL A 168 7.62 -3.75 5.70
CA VAL A 168 6.35 -3.88 6.43
C VAL A 168 6.01 -2.54 7.08
N PRO A 169 5.14 -1.74 6.46
CA PRO A 169 4.56 -0.58 7.12
C PRO A 169 3.56 -1.04 8.18
N ILE A 170 3.81 -0.69 9.43
CA ILE A 170 2.88 -0.85 10.57
C ILE A 170 2.34 0.53 10.89
N ASN A 171 1.25 0.91 10.24
CA ASN A 171 0.60 2.17 10.51
C ASN A 171 -0.29 2.05 11.75
N PHE A 172 -0.50 3.15 12.45
CA PHE A 172 -1.50 3.25 13.52
C PHE A 172 -2.68 4.07 13.01
N LEU A 173 -3.90 3.63 13.34
CA LEU A 173 -5.09 4.31 12.88
C LEU A 173 -5.05 5.79 13.27
N ASN A 174 -5.22 6.64 12.28
CA ASN A 174 -5.51 8.05 12.43
C ASN A 174 -6.95 8.28 11.96
N PRO A 175 -7.95 8.30 12.84
CA PRO A 175 -9.35 8.44 12.48
C PRO A 175 -9.59 9.69 11.64
N ARG A 176 -10.28 9.54 10.53
CA ARG A 176 -10.57 10.65 9.61
C ARG A 176 -12.06 10.94 9.57
N PRO A 177 -12.45 12.23 9.65
CA PRO A 177 -13.85 12.63 9.52
C PRO A 177 -14.48 12.10 8.23
N GLY A 178 -15.73 11.69 8.30
CA GLY A 178 -16.49 11.15 7.18
C GLY A 178 -16.14 9.71 6.80
N THR A 179 -15.33 9.00 7.61
CA THR A 179 -15.08 7.57 7.44
C THR A 179 -15.80 6.76 8.53
N PRO A 180 -16.17 5.48 8.29
CA PRO A 180 -16.81 4.65 9.33
C PRO A 180 -15.99 4.52 10.62
N PHE A 181 -14.66 4.67 10.57
CA PHE A 181 -13.78 4.57 11.72
C PHE A 181 -13.38 5.91 12.35
N GLU A 182 -14.10 6.99 12.02
CA GLU A 182 -13.78 8.34 12.53
C GLU A 182 -13.81 8.48 14.05
N ASN A 183 -14.57 7.63 14.74
CA ASN A 183 -14.74 7.66 16.21
C ASN A 183 -13.96 6.56 16.94
N LEU A 184 -13.13 5.77 16.26
CA LEU A 184 -12.29 4.77 16.92
C LEU A 184 -11.20 5.44 17.77
N PRO A 185 -10.88 4.88 18.96
CA PRO A 185 -9.83 5.43 19.81
C PRO A 185 -8.45 5.27 19.17
N LEU A 186 -7.55 6.21 19.48
CA LEU A 186 -6.14 6.09 19.13
C LEU A 186 -5.48 4.95 19.90
N VAL A 187 -4.57 4.25 19.25
CA VAL A 187 -3.69 3.26 19.90
C VAL A 187 -2.79 3.97 20.90
N SER A 188 -2.67 3.46 22.13
CA SER A 188 -1.76 4.03 23.12
C SER A 188 -0.29 3.83 22.69
N MET A 189 0.60 4.70 23.16
CA MET A 189 2.03 4.58 22.88
C MET A 189 2.60 3.23 23.35
N GLU A 190 2.17 2.77 24.52
CA GLU A 190 2.63 1.49 25.06
C GLU A 190 2.18 0.30 24.19
N ASP A 191 0.93 0.30 23.74
CA ASP A 191 0.38 -0.74 22.87
C ASP A 191 1.05 -0.70 21.47
N ALA A 192 1.31 0.50 20.95
CA ALA A 192 2.06 0.67 19.71
C ALA A 192 3.47 0.09 19.80
N LEU A 193 4.21 0.40 20.85
CA LEU A 193 5.57 -0.12 21.07
C LEU A 193 5.59 -1.65 21.22
N ARG A 194 4.64 -2.21 21.99
CA ARG A 194 4.48 -3.67 22.14
C ARG A 194 4.19 -4.34 20.81
N THR A 195 3.31 -3.74 20.00
CA THR A 195 2.96 -4.27 18.68
C THR A 195 4.16 -4.25 17.74
N VAL A 196 4.90 -3.14 17.65
CA VAL A 196 6.11 -3.06 16.81
C VAL A 196 7.15 -4.08 17.25
N ALA A 197 7.36 -4.26 18.57
CA ALA A 197 8.29 -5.26 19.11
C ALA A 197 7.87 -6.69 18.72
N ALA A 198 6.58 -7.03 18.85
CA ALA A 198 6.06 -8.34 18.46
C ALA A 198 6.24 -8.61 16.97
N PHE A 199 5.94 -7.62 16.11
CA PHE A 199 6.15 -7.74 14.67
C PHE A 199 7.63 -7.88 14.31
N ARG A 200 8.55 -7.22 15.05
CA ARG A 200 9.98 -7.41 14.85
C ARG A 200 10.44 -8.85 15.12
N PHE A 201 9.87 -9.52 16.13
CA PHE A 201 10.16 -10.93 16.38
C PHE A 201 9.62 -11.84 15.26
N ALA A 202 8.43 -11.57 14.76
CA ALA A 202 7.82 -12.34 13.67
C ALA A 202 8.51 -12.10 12.31
N LEU A 203 9.07 -10.91 12.10
CA LEU A 203 9.61 -10.43 10.82
C LEU A 203 11.07 -9.95 10.97
N PRO A 204 12.00 -10.83 11.39
CA PRO A 204 13.37 -10.42 11.74
C PRO A 204 14.18 -9.86 10.55
N LYS A 205 13.82 -10.24 9.33
CA LYS A 205 14.54 -9.85 8.10
C LYS A 205 13.90 -8.67 7.34
N SER A 206 12.65 -8.32 7.65
CA SER A 206 11.94 -7.23 6.97
C SER A 206 12.31 -5.87 7.56
N THR A 207 12.32 -4.83 6.74
CA THR A 207 12.34 -3.45 7.24
C THR A 207 10.96 -3.10 7.76
N ILE A 208 10.84 -2.81 9.06
CA ILE A 208 9.58 -2.30 9.65
C ILE A 208 9.61 -0.78 9.61
N ARG A 209 8.52 -0.17 9.14
CA ARG A 209 8.30 1.28 9.10
C ARG A 209 6.99 1.63 9.79
N PHE A 210 6.87 2.85 10.29
CA PHE A 210 5.67 3.42 10.89
C PHE A 210 5.65 4.94 10.74
#